data_fe13a25b5fa18be78bfc672f03d36656
#
_entry.id   fe13a25b5fa18be78bfc672f03d36656
#
_cell.length_a   1.000
_cell.length_b   1.000
_cell.length_c   1.000
_cell.angle_alpha   90.00
_cell.angle_beta   90.00
_cell.angle_gamma   90.00
#
_symmetry.space_group_name_H-M   'P 1'
#
loop_
_entity.id
_entity.type
_entity.pdbx_description
1 polymer ?
#
loop_
_entity_poly.entity_id
_entity_poly.type
_entity_poly.pdbx_seq_one_letter_code
_entity_poly.pdbx_strand_id
1 'polypeptide(L)'
;GFKFIGYVEGDDIPSSKIDVIVTDGFTGNIALKTGEGTATLVRTLFKETFTNSFLAKIASFLAFKSLKNLRKRIDPRRVNGGVFLGLNGTIVKSHGGADAIGICAAITLASKLAKNNFQKNLENKVLQINNF
;
A
#
# COMPACT_ATOMS: atom_id res chain seq x y z
N GLY A 1 22.13 10.57 -2.97
CA GLY A 1 22.13 9.15 -2.68
C GLY A 1 20.99 8.78 -1.73
N PHE A 2 20.78 7.52 -1.49
CA PHE A 2 19.85 7.00 -0.49
C PHE A 2 20.63 6.52 0.75
N LYS A 3 19.98 6.49 1.90
CA LYS A 3 20.54 5.94 3.14
C LYS A 3 20.22 4.45 3.18
N PHE A 4 21.22 3.58 3.06
CA PHE A 4 21.03 2.15 3.28
C PHE A 4 20.93 1.86 4.78
N ILE A 5 19.84 1.19 5.21
CA ILE A 5 19.54 0.91 6.63
C ILE A 5 20.04 -0.48 7.04
N GLY A 6 20.19 -1.39 6.08
CA GLY A 6 20.60 -2.77 6.32
C GLY A 6 19.41 -3.73 6.33
N TYR A 7 19.48 -4.76 7.15
CA TYR A 7 18.45 -5.78 7.29
C TYR A 7 17.20 -5.22 8.01
N VAL A 8 16.04 -5.69 7.58
CA VAL A 8 14.72 -5.26 8.06
C VAL A 8 13.89 -6.48 8.40
N GLU A 9 13.22 -6.48 9.53
CA GLU A 9 12.32 -7.54 9.95
C GLU A 9 10.86 -7.25 9.56
N GLY A 10 10.01 -8.28 9.65
CA GLY A 10 8.60 -8.18 9.23
C GLY A 10 7.78 -7.16 10.00
N ASP A 11 8.11 -6.89 11.26
CA ASP A 11 7.47 -5.91 12.13
C ASP A 11 7.86 -4.46 11.81
N ASP A 12 8.97 -4.26 11.10
CA ASP A 12 9.36 -2.95 10.60
C ASP A 12 8.54 -2.50 9.37
N ILE A 13 7.95 -3.45 8.61
CA ILE A 13 7.21 -3.16 7.39
C ILE A 13 6.11 -2.09 7.60
N PRO A 14 5.26 -2.17 8.65
CA PRO A 14 4.23 -1.16 8.88
C PRO A 14 4.78 0.12 9.52
N SER A 15 6.08 0.17 9.88
CA SER A 15 6.69 1.36 10.46
C SER A 15 6.89 2.44 9.39
N SER A 16 6.71 3.71 9.76
CA SER A 16 7.00 4.83 8.85
C SER A 16 8.49 5.22 8.80
N LYS A 17 9.38 4.33 9.29
CA LYS A 17 10.82 4.60 9.37
C LYS A 17 11.57 4.25 8.09
N ILE A 18 10.97 3.44 7.21
CA ILE A 18 11.61 2.88 6.03
C ILE A 18 10.77 3.25 4.81
N ASP A 19 11.39 3.87 3.82
CA ASP A 19 10.72 4.30 2.61
C ASP A 19 10.60 3.20 1.56
N VAL A 20 11.60 2.32 1.48
CA VAL A 20 11.67 1.24 0.49
C VAL A 20 12.26 -0.01 1.10
N ILE A 21 11.56 -1.12 0.96
CA ILE A 21 12.00 -2.47 1.36
C ILE A 21 12.12 -3.31 0.10
N VAL A 22 13.28 -3.95 -0.08
CA VAL A 22 13.54 -4.87 -1.19
C VAL A 22 13.49 -6.31 -0.66
N THR A 23 12.69 -7.14 -1.32
CA THR A 23 12.53 -8.56 -0.97
C THR A 23 12.31 -9.38 -2.24
N ASP A 24 12.45 -10.70 -2.15
CA ASP A 24 11.99 -11.60 -3.21
C ASP A 24 10.46 -11.60 -3.35
N GLY A 25 9.98 -12.01 -4.51
CA GLY A 25 8.54 -11.91 -4.82
C GLY A 25 7.66 -12.82 -3.97
N PHE A 26 8.17 -13.97 -3.52
CA PHE A 26 7.41 -14.90 -2.69
C PHE A 26 7.26 -14.37 -1.27
N THR A 27 8.36 -14.00 -0.63
CA THR A 27 8.38 -13.41 0.73
C THR A 27 7.56 -12.13 0.78
N GLY A 28 7.76 -11.23 -0.18
CA GLY A 28 7.01 -9.98 -0.27
C GLY A 28 5.50 -10.20 -0.46
N ASN A 29 5.11 -11.20 -1.26
CA ASN A 29 3.70 -11.55 -1.45
C ASN A 29 3.06 -12.14 -0.19
N ILE A 30 3.79 -12.99 0.55
CA ILE A 30 3.32 -13.52 1.83
C ILE A 30 3.13 -12.38 2.84
N ALA A 31 4.12 -11.50 3.00
CA ALA A 31 4.03 -10.36 3.91
C ALA A 31 2.83 -9.47 3.56
N LEU A 32 2.63 -9.15 2.28
CA LEU A 32 1.51 -8.37 1.78
C LEU A 32 0.17 -9.05 2.09
N LYS A 33 0.02 -10.34 1.77
CA LYS A 33 -1.22 -11.10 2.00
C LYS A 33 -1.53 -11.28 3.49
N THR A 34 -0.51 -11.47 4.31
CA THR A 34 -0.66 -11.52 5.77
C THR A 34 -1.15 -10.19 6.30
N GLY A 35 -0.57 -9.08 5.85
CA GLY A 35 -1.01 -7.74 6.22
C GLY A 35 -2.46 -7.46 5.80
N GLU A 36 -2.85 -7.81 4.56
CA GLU A 36 -4.23 -7.69 4.07
C GLU A 36 -5.21 -8.52 4.92
N GLY A 37 -4.86 -9.78 5.22
CA GLY A 37 -5.65 -10.67 6.06
C GLY A 37 -5.82 -10.15 7.48
N THR A 38 -4.75 -9.69 8.09
CA THR A 38 -4.76 -9.09 9.44
C THR A 38 -5.62 -7.83 9.49
N ALA A 39 -5.50 -6.95 8.51
CA ALA A 39 -6.34 -5.74 8.42
C ALA A 39 -7.82 -6.09 8.28
N THR A 40 -8.14 -7.14 7.53
CA THR A 40 -9.51 -7.64 7.37
C THR A 40 -10.05 -8.23 8.68
N LEU A 41 -9.24 -9.03 9.37
CA LEU A 41 -9.61 -9.61 10.68
C LEU A 41 -9.88 -8.50 11.70
N VAL A 42 -8.96 -7.55 11.85
CA VAL A 42 -9.11 -6.41 12.77
C VAL A 42 -10.38 -5.63 12.46
N ARG A 43 -10.67 -5.37 11.17
CA ARG A 43 -11.91 -4.70 10.75
C ARG A 43 -13.16 -5.47 11.16
N THR A 44 -13.14 -6.80 11.04
CA THR A 44 -14.26 -7.66 11.42
C THR A 44 -14.49 -7.61 12.93
N LEU A 45 -13.42 -7.77 13.73
CA LEU A 45 -13.48 -7.69 15.19
C LEU A 45 -14.00 -6.33 15.66
N PHE A 46 -13.53 -5.23 15.06
CA PHE A 46 -14.09 -3.90 15.35
C PHE A 46 -15.58 -3.81 15.07
N LYS A 47 -16.01 -4.29 13.90
CA LYS A 47 -17.42 -4.29 13.55
C LYS A 47 -18.27 -5.08 14.55
N GLU A 48 -17.84 -6.28 14.90
CA GLU A 48 -18.52 -7.13 15.89
C GLU A 48 -18.61 -6.44 17.25
N THR A 49 -17.50 -5.91 17.76
CA THR A 49 -17.44 -5.21 19.05
C THR A 49 -18.45 -4.06 19.12
N PHE A 50 -18.56 -3.25 18.05
CA PHE A 50 -19.47 -2.10 18.03
C PHE A 50 -20.91 -2.43 17.64
N THR A 51 -21.22 -3.68 17.28
CA THR A 51 -22.59 -4.09 16.93
C THR A 51 -23.25 -4.96 17.99
N ASN A 52 -22.50 -5.51 18.95
CA ASN A 52 -22.95 -6.55 19.89
C ASN A 52 -23.87 -6.04 21.02
N SER A 53 -23.93 -4.75 21.30
CA SER A 53 -24.78 -4.21 22.35
C SER A 53 -25.37 -2.85 22.00
N PHE A 54 -26.45 -2.48 22.68
CA PHE A 54 -27.07 -1.17 22.48
C PHE A 54 -26.13 -0.01 22.88
N LEU A 55 -25.41 -0.15 23.98
CA LEU A 55 -24.42 0.83 24.43
C LEU A 55 -23.26 0.96 23.43
N ALA A 56 -22.79 -0.15 22.85
CA ALA A 56 -21.74 -0.13 21.83
C ALA A 56 -22.20 0.59 20.55
N LYS A 57 -23.46 0.46 20.17
CA LYS A 57 -24.04 1.20 19.02
C LYS A 57 -24.07 2.70 19.29
N ILE A 58 -24.45 3.13 20.50
CA ILE A 58 -24.42 4.55 20.89
C ILE A 58 -22.97 5.07 20.86
N ALA A 59 -22.03 4.33 21.44
CA ALA A 59 -20.60 4.69 21.41
C ALA A 59 -20.07 4.81 19.98
N SER A 60 -20.45 3.89 19.10
CA SER A 60 -20.10 3.92 17.67
C SER A 60 -20.66 5.17 16.96
N PHE A 61 -21.88 5.58 17.29
CA PHE A 61 -22.48 6.79 16.75
C PHE A 61 -21.71 8.06 17.19
N LEU A 62 -21.36 8.15 18.47
CA LEU A 62 -20.57 9.27 19.00
C LEU A 62 -19.15 9.29 18.40
N ALA A 63 -18.55 8.12 18.18
CA ALA A 63 -17.22 7.97 17.58
C ALA A 63 -17.23 7.97 16.03
N PHE A 64 -18.38 8.12 15.37
CA PHE A 64 -18.55 7.94 13.93
C PHE A 64 -17.53 8.71 13.09
N LYS A 65 -17.28 9.97 13.40
CA LYS A 65 -16.32 10.82 12.66
C LYS A 65 -14.90 10.28 12.76
N SER A 66 -14.49 9.86 13.96
CA SER A 66 -13.16 9.28 14.20
C SER A 66 -12.99 7.93 13.52
N LEU A 67 -13.98 7.05 13.64
CA LEU A 67 -14.00 5.75 12.98
C LEU A 67 -14.01 5.87 11.44
N LYS A 68 -14.75 6.83 10.89
CA LYS A 68 -14.74 7.12 9.45
C LYS A 68 -13.36 7.60 8.97
N ASN A 69 -12.68 8.43 9.76
CA ASN A 69 -11.33 8.89 9.43
C ASN A 69 -10.31 7.75 9.51
N LEU A 70 -10.38 6.92 10.54
CA LEU A 70 -9.54 5.73 10.67
C LEU A 70 -9.73 4.81 9.46
N ARG A 71 -10.98 4.48 9.12
CA ARG A 71 -11.30 3.65 7.95
C ARG A 71 -10.69 4.20 6.64
N LYS A 72 -10.73 5.53 6.45
CA LYS A 72 -10.11 6.15 5.27
C LYS A 72 -8.60 6.02 5.25
N ARG A 73 -7.94 6.06 6.41
CA ARG A 73 -6.47 5.95 6.51
C ARG A 73 -5.96 4.55 6.23
N ILE A 74 -6.71 3.52 6.64
CA ILE A 74 -6.35 2.12 6.47
C ILE A 74 -6.99 1.46 5.24
N ASP A 75 -7.62 2.23 4.35
CA ASP A 75 -8.31 1.71 3.16
C ASP A 75 -7.28 1.34 2.07
N PRO A 76 -6.99 0.04 1.85
CA PRO A 76 -5.96 -0.40 0.91
C PRO A 76 -6.30 -0.06 -0.54
N ARG A 77 -7.58 0.21 -0.86
CA ARG A 77 -8.04 0.53 -2.22
C ARG A 77 -7.43 1.83 -2.73
N ARG A 78 -7.07 2.75 -1.82
CA ARG A 78 -6.52 4.07 -2.16
C ARG A 78 -5.06 4.05 -2.59
N VAL A 79 -4.34 2.98 -2.26
CA VAL A 79 -2.91 2.77 -2.59
C VAL A 79 -2.71 1.61 -3.55
N ASN A 80 -3.73 1.30 -4.33
CA ASN A 80 -3.69 0.22 -5.30
C ASN A 80 -2.79 0.56 -6.49
N GLY A 81 -2.04 -0.42 -6.94
CA GLY A 81 -1.19 -0.39 -8.11
C GLY A 81 0.29 -0.62 -7.77
N GLY A 82 0.86 -1.62 -8.41
CA GLY A 82 2.30 -1.89 -8.42
C GLY A 82 2.88 -1.63 -9.80
N VAL A 83 3.97 -0.86 -9.88
CA VAL A 83 4.65 -0.63 -11.15
C VAL A 83 5.62 -1.78 -11.44
N PHE A 84 5.63 -2.28 -12.67
CA PHE A 84 6.68 -3.17 -13.15
C PHE A 84 7.92 -2.37 -13.51
N LEU A 85 9.04 -2.71 -12.91
CA LEU A 85 10.35 -2.13 -13.22
C LEU A 85 11.06 -2.94 -14.32
N GLY A 86 11.99 -2.29 -15.04
CA GLY A 86 12.81 -2.96 -16.06
C GLY A 86 12.09 -3.24 -17.39
N LEU A 87 10.95 -2.65 -17.65
CA LEU A 87 10.24 -2.75 -18.91
C LEU A 87 10.41 -1.47 -19.74
N ASN A 88 10.23 -1.57 -21.08
CA ASN A 88 10.32 -0.44 -22.00
C ASN A 88 9.06 0.45 -22.02
N GLY A 89 8.26 0.43 -20.95
CA GLY A 89 7.05 1.21 -20.82
C GLY A 89 6.54 1.25 -19.39
N THR A 90 5.71 2.23 -19.08
CA THR A 90 5.06 2.34 -17.77
C THR A 90 3.89 1.34 -17.69
N ILE A 91 4.10 0.24 -17.00
CA ILE A 91 3.07 -0.78 -16.77
C ILE A 91 2.74 -0.82 -15.27
N VAL A 92 1.47 -0.66 -14.95
CA VAL A 92 0.96 -0.72 -13.57
C VAL A 92 -0.02 -1.87 -13.44
N LYS A 93 0.25 -2.78 -12.51
CA LYS A 93 -0.63 -3.89 -12.17
C LYS A 93 -1.57 -3.45 -11.06
N SER A 94 -2.88 -3.58 -11.29
CA SER A 94 -3.90 -3.44 -10.24
C SER A 94 -4.07 -4.75 -9.46
N HIS A 95 -4.59 -4.64 -8.24
CA HIS A 95 -5.00 -5.81 -7.45
C HIS A 95 -6.15 -6.54 -8.14
N GLY A 96 -6.12 -7.89 -8.15
CA GLY A 96 -7.12 -8.70 -8.85
C GLY A 96 -8.56 -8.52 -8.35
N GLY A 97 -8.75 -8.21 -7.08
CA GLY A 97 -10.06 -7.91 -6.46
C GLY A 97 -10.38 -6.42 -6.37
N ALA A 98 -9.75 -5.56 -7.19
CA ALA A 98 -9.96 -4.12 -7.13
C ALA A 98 -11.36 -3.73 -7.60
N ASP A 99 -12.04 -2.91 -6.80
CA ASP A 99 -13.26 -2.20 -7.20
C ASP A 99 -12.94 -0.93 -8.02
N ALA A 100 -13.96 -0.17 -8.38
CA ALA A 100 -13.79 1.07 -9.16
C ALA A 100 -12.82 2.07 -8.50
N ILE A 101 -12.78 2.14 -7.16
CA ILE A 101 -11.86 3.03 -6.42
C ILE A 101 -10.43 2.54 -6.61
N GLY A 102 -10.20 1.24 -6.46
CA GLY A 102 -8.88 0.64 -6.65
C GLY A 102 -8.38 0.77 -8.09
N ILE A 103 -9.21 0.51 -9.08
CA ILE A 103 -8.86 0.72 -10.50
C ILE A 103 -8.52 2.18 -10.78
N CYS A 104 -9.31 3.12 -10.27
CA CYS A 104 -9.03 4.55 -10.41
C CYS A 104 -7.68 4.93 -9.79
N ALA A 105 -7.34 4.38 -8.62
CA ALA A 105 -6.04 4.61 -7.99
C ALA A 105 -4.88 4.08 -8.86
N ALA A 106 -5.00 2.88 -9.43
CA ALA A 106 -3.99 2.31 -10.31
C ALA A 106 -3.81 3.12 -11.61
N ILE A 107 -4.91 3.57 -12.24
CA ILE A 107 -4.86 4.44 -13.42
C ILE A 107 -4.21 5.78 -13.08
N THR A 108 -4.55 6.35 -11.93
CA THR A 108 -3.96 7.61 -11.45
C THR A 108 -2.46 7.47 -11.24
N LEU A 109 -2.01 6.36 -10.65
CA LEU A 109 -0.58 6.04 -10.50
C LEU A 109 0.10 5.95 -11.87
N ALA A 110 -0.45 5.18 -12.81
CA ALA A 110 0.10 5.03 -14.15
C ALA A 110 0.21 6.39 -14.88
N SER A 111 -0.83 7.21 -14.81
CA SER A 111 -0.84 8.56 -15.40
C SER A 111 0.24 9.46 -14.76
N LYS A 112 0.39 9.41 -13.43
CA LYS A 112 1.41 10.18 -12.71
C LYS A 112 2.81 9.77 -13.12
N LEU A 113 3.07 8.47 -13.21
CA LEU A 113 4.39 7.93 -13.60
C LEU A 113 4.73 8.33 -15.05
N ALA A 114 3.77 8.19 -15.97
CA ALA A 114 3.96 8.57 -17.38
C ALA A 114 4.20 10.07 -17.54
N LYS A 115 3.42 10.93 -16.89
CA LYS A 115 3.60 12.39 -16.93
C LYS A 115 4.96 12.86 -16.39
N ASN A 116 5.49 12.15 -15.40
CA ASN A 116 6.77 12.47 -14.79
C ASN A 116 7.96 11.80 -15.50
N ASN A 117 7.77 11.21 -16.67
CA ASN A 117 8.82 10.48 -17.41
C ASN A 117 9.59 9.48 -16.52
N PHE A 118 8.86 8.76 -15.66
CA PHE A 118 9.43 7.90 -14.63
C PHE A 118 10.48 6.94 -15.21
N GLN A 119 10.16 6.29 -16.32
CA GLN A 119 11.05 5.30 -16.96
C GLN A 119 12.38 5.93 -17.38
N LYS A 120 12.35 7.04 -18.11
CA LYS A 120 13.57 7.73 -18.58
C LYS A 120 14.42 8.21 -17.41
N ASN A 121 13.76 8.69 -16.33
CA ASN A 121 14.46 9.11 -15.13
C ASN A 121 15.10 7.92 -14.41
N LEU A 122 14.45 6.76 -14.37
CA LEU A 122 14.98 5.53 -13.80
C LEU A 122 16.19 5.04 -14.60
N GLU A 123 16.09 4.94 -15.92
CA GLU A 123 17.19 4.54 -16.82
C GLU A 123 18.43 5.42 -16.62
N ASN A 124 18.23 6.74 -16.61
CA ASN A 124 19.32 7.69 -16.39
C ASN A 124 19.99 7.48 -15.02
N LYS A 125 19.23 7.16 -13.98
CA LYS A 125 19.77 6.88 -12.65
C LYS A 125 20.56 5.57 -12.60
N VAL A 126 20.05 4.52 -13.24
CA VAL A 126 20.73 3.22 -13.30
C VAL A 126 22.05 3.34 -14.09
N LEU A 127 22.05 4.05 -15.22
CA LEU A 127 23.29 4.29 -16.00
C LEU A 127 24.34 5.08 -15.19
N GLN A 128 23.93 6.03 -14.37
CA GLN A 128 24.83 6.76 -13.48
C GLN A 128 25.49 5.86 -12.42
N ILE A 129 24.78 4.84 -11.93
CA ILE A 129 25.32 3.89 -10.94
C ILE A 129 26.31 2.91 -11.59
N ASN A 130 26.05 2.46 -12.81
CA ASN A 130 26.91 1.51 -13.52
C ASN A 130 28.21 2.12 -14.04
N ASN A 131 28.37 3.43 -13.99
CA ASN A 131 29.59 4.13 -14.39
C ASN A 131 30.59 4.39 -13.21
N PHE A 132 30.36 3.74 -12.07
CA PHE A 132 31.26 3.63 -10.93
C PHE A 132 31.78 2.19 -10.83
#